data_a5442e65742c582cd2bd69c70c2d6909
#
_entry.id   a5442e65742c582cd2bd69c70c2d6909
#
_cell.length_a   1.000
_cell.length_b   1.000
_cell.length_c   1.000
_cell.angle_alpha   90.00
_cell.angle_beta   90.00
_cell.angle_gamma   90.00
#
_symmetry.space_group_name_H-M   'P 1'
#
loop_
_entity.id
_entity.type
_entity.pdbx_description
1 polymer ?
#
loop_
_entity_poly.entity_id
_entity_poly.type
_entity_poly.pdbx_seq_one_letter_code
_entity_poly.pdbx_strand_id
1 'polypeptide(L)'
;MRVNLPVTNNEYDFPADELLMSTTDTKGVLTHCNAAFARVSGFTMEELMGQPHNMIRHPDMPPEAYKDMWSTIGRGRSWTGFVKNRRKNGDFYWTQAHVTPIMRQGKPVGYMSVRTKPTREQVQAAEALYARVKQERGSGRQTIRIHAGGVRSTSMWDHLRKRYRTGPTLRLAAMLLPLMLVSLVPGWMGWNDGMAVALQTLAWLVVAGLVLARYHVGMTLPIRSLRRLLNGMAAGDLTHREPELPMTHVLGKVMARVQRLQLNIRAVVG
;
A
#
# COMPACT_ATOMS: atom_id res chain seq x y z
N MET A 1 -8.85 -8.69 23.92
CA MET A 1 -8.58 -9.22 22.58
C MET A 1 -8.40 -10.72 22.70
N ARG A 2 -8.96 -11.54 21.78
CA ARG A 2 -8.81 -12.99 21.82
C ARG A 2 -7.32 -13.36 21.65
N VAL A 3 -6.78 -14.19 22.55
CA VAL A 3 -5.43 -14.75 22.47
C VAL A 3 -5.59 -16.20 22.06
N ASN A 4 -5.02 -16.56 20.91
CA ASN A 4 -5.07 -17.94 20.41
C ASN A 4 -3.76 -18.65 20.76
N LEU A 5 -3.87 -19.75 21.48
CA LEU A 5 -2.76 -20.60 21.89
C LEU A 5 -3.03 -22.06 21.44
N PRO A 6 -2.01 -22.93 21.35
CA PRO A 6 -0.58 -22.62 21.47
C PRO A 6 -0.05 -21.85 20.27
N VAL A 7 1.16 -21.25 20.41
CA VAL A 7 1.97 -20.71 19.32
C VAL A 7 3.35 -21.33 19.33
N THR A 8 3.93 -21.53 18.15
CA THR A 8 5.31 -21.99 17.98
C THR A 8 6.14 -20.90 17.31
N ASN A 9 7.45 -21.12 17.23
CA ASN A 9 8.36 -20.25 16.47
C ASN A 9 8.61 -20.75 15.03
N ASN A 10 7.83 -21.73 14.57
CA ASN A 10 7.96 -22.28 13.23
C ASN A 10 7.14 -21.48 12.22
N GLU A 11 7.81 -20.93 11.23
CA GLU A 11 7.14 -20.28 10.12
C GLU A 11 6.74 -21.32 9.06
N TYR A 12 5.46 -21.27 8.68
CA TYR A 12 4.97 -22.04 7.56
C TYR A 12 5.11 -21.20 6.28
N ASP A 13 5.97 -21.67 5.38
CA ASP A 13 6.21 -21.04 4.08
C ASP A 13 5.27 -21.64 3.03
N PHE A 14 4.47 -20.80 2.38
CA PHE A 14 3.55 -21.20 1.32
C PHE A 14 3.98 -20.61 -0.04
N PRO A 15 3.58 -21.20 -1.18
CA PRO A 15 3.96 -20.72 -2.52
C PRO A 15 3.60 -19.26 -2.76
N ALA A 16 4.47 -18.53 -3.48
CA ALA A 16 4.30 -17.09 -3.70
C ALA A 16 3.18 -16.74 -4.70
N ASP A 17 2.79 -17.68 -5.53
CA ASP A 17 1.69 -17.58 -6.52
C ASP A 17 0.32 -17.92 -5.93
N GLU A 18 0.28 -18.47 -4.72
CA GLU A 18 -0.98 -18.76 -4.04
C GLU A 18 -1.68 -17.51 -3.53
N LEU A 19 -2.98 -17.43 -3.80
CA LEU A 19 -3.87 -16.42 -3.28
C LEU A 19 -4.77 -17.04 -2.18
N LEU A 20 -4.68 -16.49 -0.96
CA LEU A 20 -5.51 -16.92 0.14
C LEU A 20 -6.72 -15.98 0.22
N MET A 21 -7.90 -16.48 -0.17
CA MET A 21 -9.13 -15.69 -0.16
C MET A 21 -10.05 -16.08 0.98
N SER A 22 -10.67 -15.09 1.60
CA SER A 22 -11.81 -15.30 2.50
C SER A 22 -12.79 -14.14 2.43
N THR A 23 -14.08 -14.42 2.68
CA THR A 23 -15.11 -13.41 2.90
C THR A 23 -15.69 -13.55 4.30
N THR A 24 -16.15 -12.43 4.83
CA THR A 24 -16.83 -12.38 6.12
C THR A 24 -18.08 -11.51 6.03
N ASP A 25 -18.99 -11.70 6.96
CA ASP A 25 -20.03 -10.73 7.24
C ASP A 25 -19.47 -9.45 7.89
N THR A 26 -20.33 -8.50 8.25
CA THR A 26 -19.94 -7.25 8.90
C THR A 26 -19.43 -7.43 10.34
N LYS A 27 -19.72 -8.58 10.97
CA LYS A 27 -19.23 -8.94 12.31
C LYS A 27 -17.90 -9.67 12.27
N GLY A 28 -17.39 -10.00 11.06
CA GLY A 28 -16.14 -10.71 10.88
C GLY A 28 -16.28 -12.23 10.99
N VAL A 29 -17.48 -12.77 10.82
CA VAL A 29 -17.75 -14.22 10.74
C VAL A 29 -17.47 -14.68 9.32
N LEU A 30 -16.70 -15.76 9.15
CA LEU A 30 -16.34 -16.34 7.86
C LEU A 30 -17.58 -16.89 7.15
N THR A 31 -17.83 -16.40 5.94
CA THR A 31 -18.92 -16.82 5.07
C THR A 31 -18.44 -17.64 3.88
N HIS A 32 -17.17 -17.47 3.49
CA HIS A 32 -16.55 -18.26 2.44
C HIS A 32 -15.03 -18.17 2.54
N CYS A 33 -14.33 -19.21 2.08
CA CYS A 33 -12.89 -19.16 1.83
C CYS A 33 -12.51 -20.16 0.73
N ASN A 34 -11.34 -19.95 0.10
CA ASN A 34 -10.84 -20.91 -0.89
C ASN A 34 -10.00 -22.03 -0.24
N ALA A 35 -9.77 -23.10 -0.99
CA ALA A 35 -9.00 -24.25 -0.54
C ALA A 35 -7.58 -23.90 -0.07
N ALA A 36 -6.93 -22.93 -0.73
CA ALA A 36 -5.60 -22.46 -0.35
C ALA A 36 -5.61 -21.83 1.06
N PHE A 37 -6.63 -21.02 1.39
CA PHE A 37 -6.77 -20.45 2.72
C PHE A 37 -6.95 -21.53 3.80
N ALA A 38 -7.79 -22.53 3.57
CA ALA A 38 -7.98 -23.66 4.48
C ALA A 38 -6.66 -24.41 4.69
N ARG A 39 -5.99 -24.82 3.61
CA ARG A 39 -4.71 -25.56 3.66
C ARG A 39 -3.63 -24.77 4.41
N VAL A 40 -3.44 -23.49 4.08
CA VAL A 40 -2.39 -22.66 4.70
C VAL A 40 -2.71 -22.36 6.16
N SER A 41 -3.98 -22.16 6.52
CA SER A 41 -4.37 -21.95 7.92
C SER A 41 -4.31 -23.23 8.77
N GLY A 42 -4.35 -24.41 8.11
CA GLY A 42 -4.34 -25.73 8.77
C GLY A 42 -5.67 -26.13 9.38
N PHE A 43 -6.75 -25.40 9.07
CA PHE A 43 -8.12 -25.73 9.47
C PHE A 43 -8.87 -26.33 8.27
N THR A 44 -9.86 -27.18 8.54
CA THR A 44 -10.78 -27.64 7.49
C THR A 44 -11.78 -26.55 7.11
N MET A 45 -12.47 -26.73 5.98
CA MET A 45 -13.51 -25.79 5.56
C MET A 45 -14.66 -25.73 6.58
N GLU A 46 -15.05 -26.88 7.12
CA GLU A 46 -16.12 -27.00 8.12
C GLU A 46 -15.75 -26.30 9.43
N GLU A 47 -14.46 -26.36 9.82
CA GLU A 47 -13.96 -25.67 11.02
C GLU A 47 -13.87 -24.17 10.84
N LEU A 48 -13.78 -23.67 9.62
CA LEU A 48 -13.66 -22.25 9.31
C LEU A 48 -15.02 -21.57 9.12
N MET A 49 -15.97 -22.24 8.47
CA MET A 49 -17.24 -21.64 8.13
C MET A 49 -18.06 -21.32 9.38
N GLY A 50 -18.64 -20.11 9.39
CA GLY A 50 -19.42 -19.62 10.53
C GLY A 50 -18.59 -19.23 11.76
N GLN A 51 -17.26 -19.35 11.69
CA GLN A 51 -16.38 -18.97 12.81
C GLN A 51 -15.87 -17.53 12.66
N PRO A 52 -15.60 -16.86 13.79
CA PRO A 52 -14.98 -15.54 13.74
C PRO A 52 -13.57 -15.61 13.13
N HIS A 53 -13.29 -14.76 12.15
CA HIS A 53 -12.01 -14.71 11.45
C HIS A 53 -10.78 -14.54 12.39
N ASN A 54 -11.01 -14.02 13.60
CA ASN A 54 -9.95 -13.82 14.59
C ASN A 54 -9.38 -15.14 15.16
N MET A 55 -9.92 -16.31 14.77
CA MET A 55 -9.39 -17.61 15.17
C MET A 55 -7.97 -17.87 14.62
N ILE A 56 -7.64 -17.28 13.49
CA ILE A 56 -6.30 -17.38 12.87
C ILE A 56 -5.35 -16.23 13.30
N ARG A 57 -5.75 -15.38 14.22
CA ARG A 57 -4.93 -14.25 14.65
C ARG A 57 -3.76 -14.72 15.49
N HIS A 58 -2.56 -14.26 15.14
CA HIS A 58 -1.36 -14.46 15.97
C HIS A 58 -1.32 -13.44 17.10
N PRO A 59 -0.99 -13.83 18.35
CA PRO A 59 -0.95 -12.92 19.51
C PRO A 59 0.12 -11.82 19.40
N ASP A 60 1.17 -12.03 18.61
CA ASP A 60 2.19 -11.00 18.36
C ASP A 60 1.70 -9.78 17.62
N MET A 61 0.58 -9.87 16.91
CA MET A 61 0.04 -8.74 16.19
C MET A 61 -0.49 -7.65 17.12
N PRO A 62 -0.06 -6.38 16.97
CA PRO A 62 -0.52 -5.31 17.83
C PRO A 62 -2.02 -5.02 17.58
N PRO A 63 -2.81 -4.76 18.65
CA PRO A 63 -4.22 -4.42 18.53
C PRO A 63 -4.48 -3.20 17.65
N GLU A 64 -3.54 -2.29 17.57
CA GLU A 64 -3.59 -1.06 16.79
C GLU A 64 -3.72 -1.34 15.29
N ALA A 65 -3.06 -2.39 14.78
CA ALA A 65 -3.17 -2.80 13.38
C ALA A 65 -4.60 -3.25 13.03
N TYR A 66 -5.23 -4.01 13.90
CA TYR A 66 -6.62 -4.44 13.70
C TYR A 66 -7.61 -3.30 13.90
N LYS A 67 -7.37 -2.39 14.88
CA LYS A 67 -8.20 -1.20 15.06
C LYS A 67 -8.18 -0.31 13.82
N ASP A 68 -7.02 -0.12 13.21
CA ASP A 68 -6.87 0.61 11.96
C ASP A 68 -7.60 -0.10 10.81
N MET A 69 -7.42 -1.42 10.67
CA MET A 69 -8.11 -2.21 9.67
C MET A 69 -9.63 -2.04 9.77
N TRP A 70 -10.22 -2.33 10.93
CA TRP A 70 -11.66 -2.25 11.14
C TRP A 70 -12.22 -0.84 10.95
N SER A 71 -11.50 0.18 11.44
CA SER A 71 -11.91 1.58 11.24
C SER A 71 -11.87 2.02 9.77
N THR A 72 -10.97 1.42 8.97
CA THR A 72 -10.83 1.72 7.55
C THR A 72 -11.92 1.03 6.72
N ILE A 73 -12.09 -0.28 6.89
CA ILE A 73 -13.06 -1.06 6.10
C ILE A 73 -14.51 -0.76 6.50
N GLY A 74 -14.78 -0.48 7.76
CA GLY A 74 -16.11 -0.08 8.24
C GLY A 74 -16.60 1.25 7.66
N ARG A 75 -15.68 2.10 7.19
CA ARG A 75 -15.99 3.35 6.44
C ARG A 75 -16.08 3.14 4.93
N GLY A 76 -16.19 1.90 4.45
CA GLY A 76 -16.25 1.57 3.04
C GLY A 76 -14.93 1.76 2.27
N ARG A 77 -13.79 1.81 2.97
CA ARG A 77 -12.46 1.97 2.35
C ARG A 77 -11.69 0.68 2.42
N SER A 78 -10.93 0.37 1.37
CA SER A 78 -10.05 -0.79 1.38
C SER A 78 -8.82 -0.54 2.27
N TRP A 79 -8.37 -1.60 2.94
CA TRP A 79 -7.19 -1.63 3.79
C TRP A 79 -6.14 -2.59 3.20
N THR A 80 -4.85 -2.27 3.37
CA THR A 80 -3.75 -3.16 3.03
C THR A 80 -2.71 -3.12 4.14
N GLY A 81 -2.26 -4.29 4.60
CA GLY A 81 -1.23 -4.38 5.62
C GLY A 81 -0.64 -5.78 5.74
N PHE A 82 0.47 -5.88 6.45
CA PHE A 82 1.12 -7.16 6.74
C PHE A 82 0.53 -7.77 7.99
N VAL A 83 0.22 -9.06 7.93
CA VAL A 83 -0.43 -9.76 9.04
C VAL A 83 0.29 -11.07 9.32
N LYS A 84 0.72 -11.25 10.57
CA LYS A 84 1.17 -12.52 11.10
C LYS A 84 -0.06 -13.31 11.53
N ASN A 85 -0.27 -14.47 10.95
CA ASN A 85 -1.38 -15.37 11.24
C ASN A 85 -0.87 -16.61 11.96
N ARG A 86 -1.75 -17.25 12.75
CA ARG A 86 -1.52 -18.50 13.45
C ARG A 86 -2.22 -19.63 12.72
N ARG A 87 -1.53 -20.73 12.51
CA ARG A 87 -2.09 -22.00 12.03
C ARG A 87 -2.75 -22.79 13.17
N LYS A 88 -3.56 -23.78 12.83
CA LYS A 88 -4.23 -24.66 13.81
C LYS A 88 -3.25 -25.33 14.78
N ASN A 89 -2.09 -25.79 14.28
CA ASN A 89 -1.05 -26.44 15.09
C ASN A 89 -0.18 -25.47 15.91
N GLY A 90 -0.38 -24.14 15.76
CA GLY A 90 0.39 -23.13 16.47
C GLY A 90 1.49 -22.46 15.66
N ASP A 91 1.89 -23.02 14.53
CA ASP A 91 2.84 -22.39 13.60
C ASP A 91 2.28 -21.07 13.08
N PHE A 92 3.14 -20.24 12.50
CA PHE A 92 2.71 -18.95 11.95
C PHE A 92 3.05 -18.81 10.47
N TYR A 93 2.35 -17.88 9.80
CA TYR A 93 2.65 -17.48 8.44
C TYR A 93 2.37 -15.99 8.25
N TRP A 94 3.18 -15.35 7.41
CA TRP A 94 3.02 -13.96 7.08
C TRP A 94 2.24 -13.77 5.79
N THR A 95 1.36 -12.78 5.77
CA THR A 95 0.60 -12.39 4.58
C THR A 95 0.58 -10.89 4.39
N GLN A 96 0.58 -10.45 3.14
CA GLN A 96 0.13 -9.11 2.77
C GLN A 96 -1.38 -9.18 2.51
N ALA A 97 -2.17 -8.68 3.42
CA ALA A 97 -3.62 -8.75 3.35
C ALA A 97 -4.21 -7.50 2.66
N HIS A 98 -5.05 -7.72 1.66
CA HIS A 98 -5.85 -6.72 0.97
C HIS A 98 -7.31 -6.92 1.35
N VAL A 99 -7.85 -6.07 2.23
CA VAL A 99 -9.23 -6.19 2.71
C VAL A 99 -10.09 -5.13 2.03
N THR A 100 -11.13 -5.57 1.33
CA THR A 100 -12.03 -4.71 0.57
C THR A 100 -13.46 -4.92 1.08
N PRO A 101 -14.19 -3.83 1.43
CA PRO A 101 -15.58 -3.94 1.82
C PRO A 101 -16.46 -4.31 0.61
N ILE A 102 -17.39 -5.23 0.81
CA ILE A 102 -18.46 -5.58 -0.14
C ILE A 102 -19.58 -4.59 0.12
N MET A 103 -19.83 -3.71 -0.84
CA MET A 103 -20.76 -2.60 -0.68
C MET A 103 -22.13 -2.95 -1.30
N ARG A 104 -23.22 -2.66 -0.59
CA ARG A 104 -24.58 -2.68 -1.11
C ARG A 104 -25.29 -1.40 -0.65
N GLN A 105 -25.88 -0.66 -1.59
CA GLN A 105 -26.58 0.60 -1.31
C GLN A 105 -25.77 1.58 -0.44
N GLY A 106 -24.46 1.71 -0.74
CA GLY A 106 -23.56 2.61 -0.02
C GLY A 106 -23.10 2.16 1.37
N LYS A 107 -23.52 0.98 1.84
CA LYS A 107 -23.13 0.40 3.14
C LYS A 107 -22.34 -0.89 2.97
N PRO A 108 -21.33 -1.17 3.81
CA PRO A 108 -20.68 -2.48 3.83
C PRO A 108 -21.67 -3.56 4.28
N VAL A 109 -21.78 -4.65 3.52
CA VAL A 109 -22.55 -5.85 3.88
C VAL A 109 -21.66 -7.04 4.24
N GLY A 110 -20.35 -6.90 4.01
CA GLY A 110 -19.35 -7.90 4.32
C GLY A 110 -17.97 -7.40 3.87
N TYR A 111 -16.97 -8.24 4.03
CA TYR A 111 -15.60 -7.92 3.67
C TYR A 111 -14.96 -9.08 2.92
N MET A 112 -14.27 -8.78 1.83
CA MET A 112 -13.41 -9.73 1.11
C MET A 112 -11.97 -9.45 1.44
N SER A 113 -11.21 -10.48 1.77
CA SER A 113 -9.78 -10.40 2.01
C SER A 113 -9.04 -11.33 1.08
N VAL A 114 -8.19 -10.76 0.24
CA VAL A 114 -7.23 -11.48 -0.61
C VAL A 114 -5.84 -11.28 -0.01
N ARG A 115 -5.08 -12.36 0.14
CA ARG A 115 -3.76 -12.35 0.77
C ARG A 115 -2.74 -12.96 -0.15
N THR A 116 -1.59 -12.33 -0.24
CA THR A 116 -0.41 -12.79 -0.95
C THR A 116 0.73 -13.04 0.02
N LYS A 117 1.72 -13.81 -0.40
CA LYS A 117 2.97 -13.98 0.35
C LYS A 117 3.79 -12.68 0.27
N PRO A 118 4.22 -12.09 1.38
CA PRO A 118 5.11 -10.94 1.39
C PRO A 118 6.57 -11.36 1.11
N THR A 119 7.42 -10.42 0.67
CA THR A 119 8.86 -10.64 0.61
C THR A 119 9.49 -10.62 2.01
N ARG A 120 10.71 -11.14 2.15
CA ARG A 120 11.43 -11.15 3.44
C ARG A 120 11.71 -9.74 3.95
N GLU A 121 12.04 -8.79 3.07
CA GLU A 121 12.25 -7.38 3.44
C GLU A 121 10.97 -6.74 3.97
N GLN A 122 9.83 -7.08 3.36
CA GLN A 122 8.52 -6.61 3.81
C GLN A 122 8.15 -7.16 5.19
N VAL A 123 8.45 -8.43 5.45
CA VAL A 123 8.24 -9.07 6.77
C VAL A 123 9.10 -8.37 7.83
N GLN A 124 10.40 -8.21 7.58
CA GLN A 124 11.32 -7.56 8.52
C GLN A 124 10.89 -6.12 8.82
N ALA A 125 10.48 -5.36 7.81
CA ALA A 125 9.96 -4.00 8.00
C ALA A 125 8.67 -3.97 8.83
N ALA A 126 7.78 -4.96 8.65
CA ALA A 126 6.55 -5.08 9.41
C ALA A 126 6.83 -5.47 10.88
N GLU A 127 7.75 -6.40 11.12
CA GLU A 127 8.18 -6.79 12.47
C GLU A 127 8.78 -5.61 13.24
N ALA A 128 9.71 -4.88 12.62
CA ALA A 128 10.31 -3.69 13.21
C ALA A 128 9.26 -2.62 13.55
N LEU A 129 8.28 -2.39 12.65
CA LEU A 129 7.18 -1.47 12.89
C LEU A 129 6.32 -1.91 14.07
N TYR A 130 5.93 -3.18 14.12
CA TYR A 130 5.05 -3.70 15.18
C TYR A 130 5.75 -3.77 16.54
N ALA A 131 7.05 -4.04 16.56
CA ALA A 131 7.86 -3.95 17.77
C ALA A 131 7.88 -2.52 18.33
N ARG A 132 8.09 -1.51 17.47
CA ARG A 132 8.03 -0.09 17.87
C ARG A 132 6.64 0.31 18.39
N VAL A 133 5.56 -0.10 17.72
CA VAL A 133 4.18 0.18 18.17
C VAL A 133 3.93 -0.43 19.55
N LYS A 134 4.41 -1.66 19.80
CA LYS A 134 4.32 -2.29 21.13
C LYS A 134 5.12 -1.53 22.19
N GLN A 135 6.32 -1.09 21.87
CA GLN A 135 7.20 -0.33 22.78
C GLN A 135 6.58 1.03 23.13
N GLU A 136 6.08 1.77 22.14
CA GLU A 136 5.44 3.08 22.34
C GLU A 136 4.17 2.97 23.19
N ARG A 137 3.41 1.88 23.04
CA ARG A 137 2.25 1.61 23.90
C ARG A 137 2.66 1.43 25.37
N GLY A 138 3.79 0.75 25.63
CA GLY A 138 4.33 0.56 26.99
C GLY A 138 4.83 1.85 27.63
N SER A 139 5.35 2.79 26.83
CA SER A 139 5.93 4.06 27.31
C SER A 139 4.92 5.22 27.40
N GLY A 140 3.67 5.04 26.94
CA GLY A 140 2.65 6.09 26.92
C GLY A 140 2.87 7.20 25.88
N ARG A 141 3.96 7.16 25.10
CA ARG A 141 4.26 8.12 24.03
C ARG A 141 3.93 7.52 22.66
N GLN A 142 2.85 7.99 22.02
CA GLN A 142 2.48 7.55 20.66
C GLN A 142 3.00 8.55 19.62
N THR A 143 4.17 8.30 19.04
CA THR A 143 4.74 9.07 17.93
C THR A 143 4.36 8.48 16.57
N ILE A 144 3.97 7.20 16.53
CA ILE A 144 3.60 6.45 15.34
C ILE A 144 2.12 6.08 15.39
N ARG A 145 1.39 6.42 14.32
CA ARG A 145 0.02 5.95 14.11
C ARG A 145 -0.07 5.12 12.85
N ILE A 146 -0.68 3.95 12.95
CA ILE A 146 -1.05 3.15 11.76
C ILE A 146 -2.32 3.77 11.18
N HIS A 147 -2.33 4.04 9.87
CA HIS A 147 -3.49 4.59 9.18
C HIS A 147 -3.63 3.99 7.78
N ALA A 148 -4.73 3.27 7.55
CA ALA A 148 -5.02 2.51 6.33
C ALA A 148 -3.87 1.56 5.94
N GLY A 149 -3.28 0.89 6.95
CA GLY A 149 -2.16 -0.05 6.82
C GLY A 149 -0.78 0.59 6.66
N GLY A 150 -0.70 1.92 6.55
CA GLY A 150 0.57 2.66 6.45
C GLY A 150 0.95 3.37 7.74
N VAL A 151 2.23 3.73 7.87
CA VAL A 151 2.74 4.52 8.98
C VAL A 151 2.47 6.00 8.76
N ARG A 152 1.91 6.67 9.75
CA ARG A 152 1.72 8.12 9.75
C ARG A 152 2.55 8.74 10.87
N SER A 153 3.56 9.51 10.49
CA SER A 153 4.30 10.37 11.43
C SER A 153 3.46 11.60 11.80
N THR A 154 3.58 12.06 13.04
CA THR A 154 2.89 13.27 13.53
C THR A 154 3.68 14.56 13.26
N SER A 155 4.87 14.48 12.64
CA SER A 155 5.73 15.64 12.35
C SER A 155 5.13 16.56 11.28
N MET A 156 5.13 17.87 11.53
CA MET A 156 4.67 18.91 10.60
C MET A 156 5.51 18.93 9.30
N TRP A 157 6.82 18.68 9.39
CA TRP A 157 7.73 18.59 8.24
C TRP A 157 7.39 17.40 7.34
N ASP A 158 6.97 16.27 7.92
CA ASP A 158 6.53 15.12 7.16
C ASP A 158 5.20 15.38 6.42
N HIS A 159 4.31 16.20 6.99
CA HIS A 159 3.09 16.65 6.32
C HIS A 159 3.39 17.54 5.11
N LEU A 160 4.32 18.50 5.23
CA LEU A 160 4.74 19.37 4.12
C LEU A 160 5.43 18.54 3.02
N ARG A 161 6.37 17.69 3.41
CA ARG A 161 7.10 16.77 2.52
C ARG A 161 6.16 15.82 1.77
N LYS A 162 5.16 15.29 2.49
CA LYS A 162 4.14 14.43 1.91
C LYS A 162 3.24 15.20 0.93
N ARG A 163 2.81 16.42 1.26
CA ARG A 163 2.01 17.28 0.40
C ARG A 163 2.75 17.63 -0.89
N TYR A 164 4.06 17.93 -0.80
CA TYR A 164 4.91 18.12 -1.97
C TYR A 164 5.03 16.85 -2.83
N ARG A 165 5.24 15.68 -2.20
CA ARG A 165 5.42 14.40 -2.90
C ARG A 165 4.14 13.85 -3.54
N THR A 166 2.95 14.15 -2.98
CA THR A 166 1.66 13.62 -3.46
C THR A 166 0.84 14.62 -4.25
N GLY A 167 1.16 15.91 -4.19
CA GLY A 167 0.44 16.98 -4.90
C GLY A 167 1.00 17.22 -6.30
N PRO A 168 0.27 16.90 -7.39
CA PRO A 168 0.76 17.14 -8.76
C PRO A 168 0.99 18.62 -9.05
N THR A 169 0.10 19.49 -8.57
CA THR A 169 0.19 20.96 -8.77
C THR A 169 1.42 21.56 -8.09
N LEU A 170 1.73 21.16 -6.84
CA LEU A 170 2.89 21.67 -6.12
C LEU A 170 4.21 21.16 -6.73
N ARG A 171 4.23 19.96 -7.29
CA ARG A 171 5.37 19.45 -8.05
C ARG A 171 5.59 20.24 -9.35
N LEU A 172 4.50 20.50 -10.09
CA LEU A 172 4.57 21.28 -11.31
C LEU A 172 5.09 22.70 -11.01
N ALA A 173 4.54 23.37 -9.99
CA ALA A 173 5.00 24.68 -9.55
C ALA A 173 6.50 24.68 -9.19
N ALA A 174 6.96 23.69 -8.43
CA ALA A 174 8.39 23.55 -8.07
C ALA A 174 9.29 23.23 -9.27
N MET A 175 8.78 22.61 -10.32
CA MET A 175 9.52 22.40 -11.57
C MET A 175 9.60 23.67 -12.43
N LEU A 176 8.57 24.52 -12.41
CA LEU A 176 8.54 25.77 -13.17
C LEU A 176 9.34 26.90 -12.50
N LEU A 177 9.48 26.87 -11.19
CA LEU A 177 10.16 27.91 -10.43
C LEU A 177 11.63 28.16 -10.87
N PRO A 178 12.48 27.14 -11.12
CA PRO A 178 13.83 27.36 -11.66
C PRO A 178 13.83 28.01 -13.05
N LEU A 179 12.87 27.66 -13.89
CA LEU A 179 12.69 28.27 -15.21
C LEU A 179 12.39 29.77 -15.10
N MET A 180 11.48 30.15 -14.19
CA MET A 180 11.18 31.56 -13.91
C MET A 180 12.42 32.30 -13.39
N LEU A 181 13.16 31.72 -12.47
CA LEU A 181 14.36 32.35 -11.92
C LEU A 181 15.42 32.59 -12.99
N VAL A 182 15.71 31.61 -13.83
CA VAL A 182 16.67 31.77 -14.95
C VAL A 182 16.22 32.86 -15.91
N SER A 183 14.92 33.10 -16.10
CA SER A 183 14.39 34.14 -16.98
C SER A 183 14.47 35.56 -16.37
N LEU A 184 14.34 35.67 -15.04
CA LEU A 184 14.23 36.96 -14.35
C LEU A 184 15.59 37.52 -13.88
N VAL A 185 16.53 36.66 -13.48
CA VAL A 185 17.82 37.11 -12.86
C VAL A 185 18.67 37.97 -13.77
N PRO A 186 18.90 37.66 -15.07
CA PRO A 186 19.75 38.48 -15.92
C PRO A 186 19.19 39.87 -16.18
N GLY A 187 17.87 39.99 -16.36
CA GLY A 187 17.20 41.29 -16.51
C GLY A 187 17.35 42.16 -15.26
N TRP A 188 17.33 41.54 -14.07
CA TRP A 188 17.52 42.21 -12.79
C TRP A 188 18.98 42.65 -12.56
N MET A 189 19.95 41.89 -13.11
CA MET A 189 21.39 42.18 -13.03
C MET A 189 21.89 43.13 -14.12
N GLY A 190 21.02 43.56 -15.04
CA GLY A 190 21.40 44.47 -16.13
C GLY A 190 22.32 43.85 -17.19
N TRP A 191 22.35 42.52 -17.30
CA TRP A 191 23.14 41.78 -18.27
C TRP A 191 22.47 41.79 -19.65
N ASN A 192 22.87 42.75 -20.49
CA ASN A 192 22.28 42.96 -21.81
C ASN A 192 23.26 42.75 -22.98
N ASP A 193 24.48 42.26 -22.72
CA ASP A 193 25.47 41.96 -23.76
C ASP A 193 25.18 40.60 -24.45
N GLY A 194 25.67 40.43 -25.67
CA GLY A 194 25.45 39.23 -26.46
C GLY A 194 25.94 37.94 -25.80
N MET A 195 27.00 38.01 -25.00
CA MET A 195 27.55 36.86 -24.25
C MET A 195 26.59 36.47 -23.12
N ALA A 196 26.07 37.42 -22.37
CA ALA A 196 25.11 37.17 -21.30
C ALA A 196 23.80 36.56 -21.83
N VAL A 197 23.30 37.02 -22.96
CA VAL A 197 22.10 36.42 -23.64
C VAL A 197 22.39 34.99 -24.06
N ALA A 198 23.58 34.69 -24.62
CA ALA A 198 23.93 33.31 -25.00
C ALA A 198 24.00 32.38 -23.78
N LEU A 199 24.64 32.80 -22.69
CA LEU A 199 24.73 32.02 -21.45
C LEU A 199 23.35 31.81 -20.82
N GLN A 200 22.51 32.83 -20.81
CA GLN A 200 21.12 32.72 -20.35
C GLN A 200 20.33 31.67 -21.15
N THR A 201 20.44 31.73 -22.48
CA THR A 201 19.74 30.77 -23.37
C THR A 201 20.21 29.34 -23.09
N LEU A 202 21.52 29.15 -22.94
CA LEU A 202 22.09 27.85 -22.59
C LEU A 202 21.59 27.37 -21.23
N ALA A 203 21.61 28.21 -20.21
CA ALA A 203 21.11 27.89 -18.88
C ALA A 203 19.62 27.51 -18.93
N TRP A 204 18.82 28.24 -19.73
CA TRP A 204 17.40 27.97 -19.94
C TRP A 204 17.18 26.58 -20.56
N LEU A 205 17.94 26.23 -21.61
CA LEU A 205 17.87 24.91 -22.26
C LEU A 205 18.23 23.78 -21.31
N VAL A 206 19.29 23.95 -20.49
CA VAL A 206 19.71 22.95 -19.51
C VAL A 206 18.62 22.74 -18.45
N VAL A 207 18.08 23.83 -17.88
CA VAL A 207 17.02 23.72 -16.85
C VAL A 207 15.75 23.13 -17.45
N ALA A 208 15.36 23.54 -18.66
CA ALA A 208 14.21 22.96 -19.35
C ALA A 208 14.39 21.45 -19.60
N GLY A 209 15.57 21.04 -20.06
CA GLY A 209 15.92 19.62 -20.24
C GLY A 209 15.81 18.82 -18.93
N LEU A 210 16.32 19.34 -17.83
CA LEU A 210 16.23 18.71 -16.51
C LEU A 210 14.76 18.60 -16.03
N VAL A 211 13.96 19.64 -16.23
CA VAL A 211 12.52 19.65 -15.90
C VAL A 211 11.78 18.58 -16.72
N LEU A 212 12.04 18.52 -18.04
CA LEU A 212 11.43 17.53 -18.92
C LEU A 212 11.83 16.10 -18.56
N ALA A 213 13.12 15.85 -18.29
CA ALA A 213 13.63 14.54 -17.85
C ALA A 213 12.94 14.11 -16.54
N ARG A 214 12.87 15.01 -15.57
CA ARG A 214 12.21 14.74 -14.29
C ARG A 214 10.70 14.49 -14.45
N TYR A 215 10.02 15.23 -15.34
CA TYR A 215 8.63 15.00 -15.66
C TYR A 215 8.43 13.62 -16.33
N HIS A 216 9.30 13.30 -17.28
CA HIS A 216 9.27 11.99 -17.95
C HIS A 216 9.36 10.83 -16.97
N VAL A 217 10.35 10.85 -16.08
CA VAL A 217 10.54 9.78 -15.07
C VAL A 217 9.41 9.81 -14.02
N GLY A 218 9.00 10.98 -13.57
CA GLY A 218 8.03 11.13 -12.49
C GLY A 218 6.57 10.96 -12.88
N MET A 219 6.22 11.10 -14.16
CA MET A 219 4.82 11.05 -14.62
C MET A 219 4.64 10.14 -15.83
N THR A 220 5.43 10.31 -16.89
CA THR A 220 5.20 9.59 -18.16
C THR A 220 5.42 8.09 -18.01
N LEU A 221 6.48 7.66 -17.36
CA LEU A 221 6.77 6.24 -17.16
C LEU A 221 5.70 5.55 -16.29
N PRO A 222 5.30 6.09 -15.12
CA PRO A 222 4.23 5.49 -14.31
C PRO A 222 2.87 5.44 -15.03
N ILE A 223 2.54 6.43 -15.86
CA ILE A 223 1.31 6.41 -16.67
C ILE A 223 1.35 5.27 -17.69
N ARG A 224 2.51 5.06 -18.34
CA ARG A 224 2.68 3.94 -19.28
C ARG A 224 2.52 2.58 -18.60
N SER A 225 3.09 2.41 -17.40
CA SER A 225 2.91 1.19 -16.60
C SER A 225 1.46 0.95 -16.22
N LEU A 226 0.76 1.99 -15.76
CA LEU A 226 -0.68 1.90 -15.45
C LEU A 226 -1.50 1.50 -16.69
N ARG A 227 -1.20 2.10 -17.86
CA ARG A 227 -1.87 1.76 -19.12
C ARG A 227 -1.62 0.30 -19.53
N ARG A 228 -0.38 -0.21 -19.38
CA ARG A 228 -0.07 -1.62 -19.68
C ARG A 228 -0.85 -2.57 -18.78
N LEU A 229 -0.90 -2.28 -17.46
CA LEU A 229 -1.65 -3.06 -16.49
C LEU A 229 -3.15 -3.11 -16.85
N LEU A 230 -3.76 -1.96 -17.14
CA LEU A 230 -5.16 -1.88 -17.53
C LEU A 230 -5.46 -2.61 -18.84
N ASN A 231 -4.57 -2.49 -19.84
CA ASN A 231 -4.72 -3.20 -21.11
C ASN A 231 -4.61 -4.72 -20.94
N GLY A 232 -3.67 -5.20 -20.09
CA GLY A 232 -3.55 -6.62 -19.74
C GLY A 232 -4.83 -7.13 -19.09
N MET A 233 -5.36 -6.42 -18.10
CA MET A 233 -6.63 -6.79 -17.45
C MET A 233 -7.80 -6.82 -18.45
N ALA A 234 -7.89 -5.86 -19.36
CA ALA A 234 -8.91 -5.82 -20.40
C ALA A 234 -8.79 -6.96 -21.41
N ALA A 235 -7.58 -7.47 -21.63
CA ALA A 235 -7.30 -8.65 -22.46
C ALA A 235 -7.48 -9.98 -21.72
N GLY A 236 -7.89 -9.98 -20.43
CA GLY A 236 -8.03 -11.16 -19.61
C GLY A 236 -6.73 -11.66 -18.96
N ASP A 237 -5.60 -10.97 -19.17
CA ASP A 237 -4.34 -11.29 -18.49
C ASP A 237 -4.33 -10.68 -17.08
N LEU A 238 -4.64 -11.50 -16.09
CA LEU A 238 -4.63 -11.16 -14.67
C LEU A 238 -3.33 -11.55 -13.97
N THR A 239 -2.36 -12.11 -14.70
CA THR A 239 -1.09 -12.60 -14.14
C THR A 239 0.02 -11.57 -14.18
N HIS A 240 -0.06 -10.61 -15.10
CA HIS A 240 0.95 -9.58 -15.30
C HIS A 240 1.11 -8.70 -14.05
N ARG A 241 2.35 -8.59 -13.54
CA ARG A 241 2.67 -7.74 -12.39
C ARG A 241 3.53 -6.56 -12.83
N GLU A 242 3.06 -5.36 -12.58
CA GLU A 242 3.87 -4.14 -12.72
C GLU A 242 4.52 -3.79 -11.36
N PRO A 243 5.71 -3.16 -11.37
CA PRO A 243 6.38 -2.75 -10.13
C PRO A 243 5.50 -1.85 -9.27
N GLU A 244 5.53 -2.10 -7.95
CA GLU A 244 4.80 -1.27 -7.00
C GLU A 244 5.38 0.15 -6.96
N LEU A 245 4.55 1.14 -7.21
CA LEU A 245 4.93 2.53 -7.03
C LEU A 245 4.82 2.90 -5.54
N PRO A 246 5.80 3.64 -4.99
CA PRO A 246 5.70 4.13 -3.62
C PRO A 246 4.39 4.89 -3.40
N MET A 247 3.74 4.70 -2.26
CA MET A 247 2.50 5.42 -1.89
C MET A 247 2.66 6.94 -1.84
N THR A 248 3.90 7.41 -1.81
CA THR A 248 4.26 8.83 -1.91
C THR A 248 4.29 9.34 -3.35
N HIS A 249 4.20 8.45 -4.34
CA HIS A 249 4.10 8.84 -5.74
C HIS A 249 2.70 9.35 -6.06
N VAL A 250 2.59 10.31 -7.00
CA VAL A 250 1.29 10.89 -7.41
C VAL A 250 0.31 9.80 -7.86
N LEU A 251 0.78 8.86 -8.68
CA LEU A 251 0.00 7.73 -9.20
C LEU A 251 0.03 6.48 -8.30
N GLY A 252 0.82 6.46 -7.23
CA GLY A 252 1.00 5.28 -6.38
C GLY A 252 -0.32 4.75 -5.80
N LYS A 253 -1.20 5.65 -5.35
CA LYS A 253 -2.53 5.26 -4.84
C LYS A 253 -3.44 4.68 -5.92
N VAL A 254 -3.34 5.20 -7.16
CA VAL A 254 -4.14 4.72 -8.29
C VAL A 254 -3.64 3.34 -8.70
N MET A 255 -2.32 3.18 -8.86
CA MET A 255 -1.69 1.89 -9.19
C MET A 255 -2.05 0.81 -8.17
N ALA A 256 -1.90 1.11 -6.87
CA ALA A 256 -2.25 0.18 -5.79
C ALA A 256 -3.75 -0.23 -5.80
N ARG A 257 -4.65 0.68 -6.22
CA ARG A 257 -6.08 0.35 -6.35
C ARG A 257 -6.34 -0.58 -7.54
N VAL A 258 -5.68 -0.32 -8.67
CA VAL A 258 -5.82 -1.15 -9.88
C VAL A 258 -5.22 -2.55 -9.65
N GLN A 259 -4.05 -2.66 -9.05
CA GLN A 259 -3.44 -3.95 -8.68
C GLN A 259 -4.34 -4.75 -7.71
N ARG A 260 -4.97 -4.06 -6.75
CA ARG A 260 -5.93 -4.69 -5.84
C ARG A 260 -7.17 -5.20 -6.58
N LEU A 261 -7.69 -4.42 -7.54
CA LEU A 261 -8.80 -4.85 -8.39
C LEU A 261 -8.42 -6.10 -9.18
N GLN A 262 -7.23 -6.14 -9.77
CA GLN A 262 -6.69 -7.31 -10.46
C GLN A 262 -6.64 -8.55 -9.56
N LEU A 263 -6.11 -8.41 -8.32
CA LEU A 263 -6.07 -9.51 -7.35
C LEU A 263 -7.47 -10.01 -6.98
N ASN A 264 -8.41 -9.09 -6.77
CA ASN A 264 -9.78 -9.47 -6.43
C ASN A 264 -10.47 -10.22 -7.58
N ILE A 265 -10.29 -9.77 -8.83
CA ILE A 265 -10.84 -10.47 -10.01
C ILE A 265 -10.19 -11.85 -10.13
N ARG A 266 -8.87 -11.95 -10.04
CA ARG A 266 -8.15 -13.22 -10.10
C ARG A 266 -8.60 -14.20 -9.02
N ALA A 267 -8.87 -13.73 -7.80
CA ALA A 267 -9.33 -14.56 -6.69
C ALA A 267 -10.78 -15.06 -6.85
N VAL A 268 -11.58 -14.40 -7.69
CA VAL A 268 -12.97 -14.81 -7.96
C VAL A 268 -13.06 -15.75 -9.18
N VAL A 269 -12.17 -15.60 -10.15
CA VAL A 269 -12.20 -16.36 -11.42
C VAL A 269 -11.34 -17.63 -11.35
N GLY A 270 -10.30 -17.67 -10.52
CA GLY A 270 -9.41 -18.83 -10.29
C GLY A 270 -9.86 -19.63 -9.09
#